data_eb96f317668156f3abf1d28a139e0e64
#
_entry.id   eb96f317668156f3abf1d28a139e0e64
#
_cell.length_a   1.000
_cell.length_b   1.000
_cell.length_c   1.000
_cell.angle_alpha   90.00
_cell.angle_beta   90.00
_cell.angle_gamma   90.00
#
_symmetry.space_group_name_H-M   'P 1'
#
loop_
_entity.id
_entity.type
_entity.pdbx_description
1 polymer ?
#
loop_
_entity_poly.entity_id
_entity_poly.type
_entity_poly.pdbx_seq_one_letter_code
_entity_poly.pdbx_strand_id
1 'polypeptide(L)'
;MRILGIDPGVATVGFGVIDSEGGRQRMVQYGAITTPAGMPLAARLVQIGDDLGQLIRQFQPDEMSIEELFFSKNITTGIAVAHGRGVLLYTAEKLHLPVYEYTPMQIKQAVVGYGLAEKRQVMDMTRRLLKLKAVPRPDDAADALAIAICHARSATSLLRRKDPDVKETV
;
A
#
# COMPACT_ATOMS: atom_id res chain seq x y z
N MET A 1 9.28 13.45 -2.90
CA MET A 1 7.91 12.91 -2.83
C MET A 1 7.85 11.86 -1.75
N ARG A 2 6.96 12.02 -0.80
CA ARG A 2 6.70 11.04 0.27
C ARG A 2 5.51 10.17 -0.09
N ILE A 3 5.67 8.86 0.00
CA ILE A 3 4.66 7.88 -0.41
C ILE A 3 4.26 7.04 0.79
N LEU A 4 2.95 6.87 0.99
CA LEU A 4 2.37 5.93 1.94
C LEU A 4 1.88 4.69 1.16
N GLY A 5 2.55 3.56 1.30
CA GLY A 5 2.10 2.27 0.78
C GLY A 5 1.20 1.56 1.78
N ILE A 6 0.12 0.95 1.30
CA ILE A 6 -0.87 0.24 2.11
C ILE A 6 -1.11 -1.17 1.54
N ASP A 7 -0.97 -2.17 2.40
CA ASP A 7 -1.43 -3.54 2.17
C ASP A 7 -2.76 -3.73 2.90
N PRO A 8 -3.91 -3.81 2.18
CA PRO A 8 -5.23 -3.74 2.80
C PRO A 8 -5.63 -5.05 3.48
N GLY A 9 -6.16 -4.94 4.68
CA GLY A 9 -6.74 -6.03 5.45
C GLY A 9 -7.80 -5.53 6.43
N VAL A 10 -8.32 -6.41 7.29
CA VAL A 10 -9.21 -6.03 8.40
C VAL A 10 -8.58 -6.38 9.74
N ALA A 11 -8.01 -7.56 9.88
CA ALA A 11 -7.29 -7.94 11.10
C ALA A 11 -5.96 -7.19 11.21
N THR A 12 -5.29 -7.03 10.08
CA THR A 12 -4.01 -6.32 9.94
C THR A 12 -4.04 -5.52 8.65
N VAL A 13 -3.66 -4.26 8.72
CA VAL A 13 -3.39 -3.38 7.56
C VAL A 13 -1.91 -3.03 7.62
N GLY A 14 -1.13 -3.48 6.64
CA GLY A 14 0.27 -3.08 6.53
C GLY A 14 0.40 -1.64 6.06
N PHE A 15 1.36 -0.89 6.62
CA PHE A 15 1.73 0.41 6.09
C PHE A 15 3.25 0.56 5.96
N GLY A 16 3.67 1.30 4.95
CA GLY A 16 5.06 1.65 4.72
C GLY A 16 5.20 3.06 4.16
N VAL A 17 6.02 3.87 4.79
CA VAL A 17 6.29 5.25 4.36
C VAL A 17 7.70 5.35 3.82
N ILE A 18 7.84 5.84 2.60
CA ILE A 18 9.13 6.07 1.96
C ILE A 18 9.23 7.49 1.41
N ASP A 19 10.44 8.03 1.40
CA ASP A 19 10.79 9.21 0.60
C ASP A 19 11.44 8.75 -0.71
N SER A 20 10.96 9.28 -1.83
CA SER A 20 11.50 9.03 -3.17
C SER A 20 12.02 10.31 -3.78
N GLU A 21 13.33 10.35 -4.11
CA GLU A 21 14.00 11.49 -4.70
C GLU A 21 15.09 11.02 -5.67
N GLY A 22 15.07 11.55 -6.91
CA GLY A 22 16.09 11.24 -7.91
C GLY A 22 16.28 9.75 -8.21
N GLY A 23 15.19 8.97 -8.17
CA GLY A 23 15.21 7.51 -8.37
C GLY A 23 15.68 6.70 -7.15
N ARG A 24 16.02 7.35 -6.04
CA ARG A 24 16.39 6.70 -4.77
C ARG A 24 15.21 6.68 -3.82
N GLN A 25 14.99 5.55 -3.16
CA GLN A 25 13.98 5.40 -2.12
C GLN A 25 14.64 5.23 -0.75
N ARG A 26 14.10 5.91 0.26
CA ARG A 26 14.52 5.81 1.65
C ARG A 26 13.32 5.49 2.52
N MET A 27 13.42 4.45 3.33
CA MET A 27 12.39 4.12 4.32
C MET A 27 12.36 5.22 5.40
N VAL A 28 11.14 5.69 5.70
CA VAL A 28 10.84 6.63 6.79
C VAL A 28 10.31 5.85 7.99
N GLN A 29 9.25 5.05 7.78
CA GLN A 29 8.60 4.24 8.81
C GLN A 29 7.86 3.07 8.15
N TYR A 30 7.58 2.03 8.91
CA TYR A 30 6.67 0.95 8.53
C TYR A 30 6.06 0.30 9.77
N GLY A 31 4.97 -0.41 9.59
CA GLY A 31 4.29 -1.12 10.66
C GLY A 31 2.96 -1.70 10.20
N ALA A 32 2.10 -1.95 11.16
CA ALA A 32 0.76 -2.45 10.89
C ALA A 32 -0.27 -1.81 11.84
N ILE A 33 -1.44 -1.51 11.29
CA ILE A 33 -2.66 -1.25 12.05
C ILE A 33 -3.26 -2.61 12.35
N THR A 34 -3.49 -2.92 13.61
CA THR A 34 -4.07 -4.22 14.03
C THR A 34 -5.36 -4.00 14.77
N THR A 35 -6.38 -4.80 14.44
CA THR A 35 -7.66 -4.78 15.14
C THR A 35 -7.84 -6.08 15.93
N PRO A 36 -8.30 -6.03 17.21
CA PRO A 36 -8.44 -7.21 18.06
C PRO A 36 -9.38 -8.27 17.47
N ALA A 37 -9.04 -9.55 17.67
CA ALA A 37 -9.96 -10.65 17.40
C ALA A 37 -11.23 -10.49 18.26
N GLY A 38 -12.40 -10.80 17.70
CA GLY A 38 -13.69 -10.67 18.39
C GLY A 38 -14.30 -9.26 18.38
N MET A 39 -13.55 -8.24 17.97
CA MET A 39 -14.13 -6.90 17.76
C MET A 39 -15.13 -6.92 16.59
N PRO A 40 -16.35 -6.33 16.74
CA PRO A 40 -17.31 -6.23 15.65
C PRO A 40 -16.72 -5.53 14.42
N LEU A 41 -17.10 -5.99 13.22
CA LEU A 41 -16.55 -5.45 11.97
C LEU A 41 -16.67 -3.93 11.88
N ALA A 42 -17.83 -3.36 12.21
CA ALA A 42 -18.01 -1.91 12.17
C ALA A 42 -16.99 -1.15 13.05
N ALA A 43 -16.71 -1.66 14.26
CA ALA A 43 -15.73 -1.07 15.16
C ALA A 43 -14.29 -1.19 14.60
N ARG A 44 -13.95 -2.33 13.98
CA ARG A 44 -12.67 -2.48 13.28
C ARG A 44 -12.50 -1.46 12.16
N LEU A 45 -13.56 -1.25 11.37
CA LEU A 45 -13.53 -0.28 10.26
C LEU A 45 -13.31 1.15 10.76
N VAL A 46 -13.95 1.52 11.88
CA VAL A 46 -13.71 2.83 12.52
C VAL A 46 -12.25 2.96 12.93
N GLN A 47 -11.72 1.97 13.66
CA GLN A 47 -10.32 1.99 14.11
C GLN A 47 -9.36 2.10 12.92
N ILE A 48 -9.57 1.32 11.85
CA ILE A 48 -8.73 1.38 10.64
C ILE A 48 -8.73 2.79 10.04
N GLY A 49 -9.91 3.42 9.94
CA GLY A 49 -10.03 4.78 9.41
C GLY A 49 -9.33 5.82 10.28
N ASP A 50 -9.52 5.74 11.59
CA ASP A 50 -8.91 6.66 12.54
C ASP A 50 -7.39 6.54 12.56
N ASP A 51 -6.86 5.31 12.59
CA ASP A 51 -5.42 5.03 12.59
C ASP A 51 -4.77 5.47 11.27
N LEU A 52 -5.41 5.19 10.10
CA LEU A 52 -4.93 5.72 8.83
C LEU A 52 -4.92 7.25 8.82
N GLY A 53 -5.97 7.88 9.35
CA GLY A 53 -6.03 9.33 9.47
C GLY A 53 -4.91 9.91 10.34
N GLN A 54 -4.51 9.20 11.40
CA GLN A 54 -3.36 9.57 12.22
C GLN A 54 -2.04 9.43 11.44
N LEU A 55 -1.84 8.33 10.72
CA LEU A 55 -0.65 8.13 9.88
C LEU A 55 -0.51 9.23 8.82
N ILE A 56 -1.60 9.59 8.14
CA ILE A 56 -1.60 10.66 7.13
C ILE A 56 -1.21 12.00 7.78
N ARG A 57 -1.80 12.35 8.91
CA ARG A 57 -1.45 13.61 9.62
C ARG A 57 -0.02 13.61 10.15
N GLN A 58 0.48 12.48 10.64
CA GLN A 58 1.82 12.37 11.22
C GLN A 58 2.92 12.42 10.17
N PHE A 59 2.75 11.68 9.08
CA PHE A 59 3.79 11.55 8.06
C PHE A 59 3.64 12.50 6.88
N GLN A 60 2.46 13.08 6.70
CA GLN A 60 2.13 14.01 5.62
C GLN A 60 2.62 13.50 4.25
N PRO A 61 2.15 12.32 3.80
CA PRO A 61 2.52 11.80 2.51
C PRO A 61 1.93 12.67 1.39
N ASP A 62 2.64 12.77 0.28
CA ASP A 62 2.16 13.44 -0.92
C ASP A 62 1.14 12.58 -1.67
N GLU A 63 1.32 11.25 -1.62
CA GLU A 63 0.51 10.27 -2.34
C GLU A 63 0.39 8.97 -1.54
N MET A 64 -0.73 8.25 -1.71
CA MET A 64 -0.94 6.92 -1.19
C MET A 64 -0.96 5.90 -2.33
N SER A 65 -0.37 4.74 -2.10
CA SER A 65 -0.45 3.60 -3.01
C SER A 65 -1.03 2.40 -2.27
N ILE A 66 -1.92 1.66 -2.93
CA ILE A 66 -2.63 0.52 -2.34
C ILE A 66 -2.71 -0.63 -3.33
N GLU A 67 -2.70 -1.88 -2.83
CA GLU A 67 -2.91 -3.05 -3.67
C GLU A 67 -4.36 -3.17 -4.10
N GLU A 68 -4.57 -3.51 -5.39
CA GLU A 68 -5.89 -3.88 -5.89
C GLU A 68 -6.37 -5.21 -5.30
N LEU A 69 -7.69 -5.33 -5.09
CA LEU A 69 -8.29 -6.57 -4.64
C LEU A 69 -8.39 -7.58 -5.80
N PHE A 70 -7.77 -8.75 -5.60
CA PHE A 70 -7.96 -9.90 -6.47
C PHE A 70 -8.71 -11.01 -5.73
N PHE A 71 -9.91 -11.30 -6.17
CA PHE A 71 -10.71 -12.42 -5.65
C PHE A 71 -10.21 -13.74 -6.28
N SER A 72 -9.26 -14.43 -5.66
CA SER A 72 -8.72 -15.66 -6.27
C SER A 72 -9.37 -16.94 -5.79
N LYS A 73 -9.68 -17.15 -4.51
CA LYS A 73 -10.22 -18.46 -4.01
C LYS A 73 -11.10 -18.40 -2.77
N ASN A 74 -11.12 -17.34 -1.98
CA ASN A 74 -11.93 -17.25 -0.77
C ASN A 74 -12.74 -15.94 -0.76
N ILE A 75 -13.97 -16.03 -1.24
CA ILE A 75 -14.89 -14.88 -1.37
C ILE A 75 -15.17 -14.25 0.01
N THR A 76 -15.35 -15.06 1.06
CA THR A 76 -15.68 -14.54 2.40
C THR A 76 -14.58 -13.66 2.96
N THR A 77 -13.33 -14.08 2.86
CA THR A 77 -12.18 -13.28 3.27
C THR A 77 -12.04 -12.04 2.38
N GLY A 78 -12.27 -12.19 1.06
CA GLY A 78 -12.23 -11.09 0.11
C GLY A 78 -13.26 -10.00 0.42
N ILE A 79 -14.48 -10.36 0.80
CA ILE A 79 -15.54 -9.39 1.20
C ILE A 79 -15.08 -8.59 2.43
N ALA A 80 -14.54 -9.25 3.45
CA ALA A 80 -14.05 -8.56 4.65
C ALA A 80 -12.91 -7.56 4.31
N VAL A 81 -11.94 -7.99 3.49
CA VAL A 81 -10.86 -7.12 3.02
C VAL A 81 -11.41 -5.95 2.20
N ALA A 82 -12.43 -6.17 1.36
CA ALA A 82 -13.07 -5.11 0.58
C ALA A 82 -13.70 -4.03 1.48
N HIS A 83 -14.33 -4.41 2.61
CA HIS A 83 -14.82 -3.44 3.58
C HIS A 83 -13.70 -2.58 4.16
N GLY A 84 -12.60 -3.19 4.61
CA GLY A 84 -11.43 -2.47 5.12
C GLY A 84 -10.82 -1.54 4.07
N ARG A 85 -10.66 -2.05 2.83
CA ARG A 85 -10.15 -1.26 1.72
C ARG A 85 -11.02 -0.06 1.39
N GLY A 86 -12.35 -0.22 1.42
CA GLY A 86 -13.29 0.89 1.22
C GLY A 86 -13.09 2.01 2.24
N VAL A 87 -12.85 1.67 3.51
CA VAL A 87 -12.56 2.67 4.55
C VAL A 87 -11.21 3.35 4.32
N LEU A 88 -10.18 2.62 3.88
CA LEU A 88 -8.88 3.18 3.56
C LEU A 88 -8.98 4.21 2.42
N LEU A 89 -9.70 3.88 1.34
CA LEU A 89 -9.95 4.79 0.22
C LEU A 89 -10.76 6.01 0.65
N TYR A 90 -11.85 5.80 1.39
CA TYR A 90 -12.68 6.89 1.92
C TYR A 90 -11.87 7.84 2.80
N THR A 91 -11.03 7.32 3.69
CA THR A 91 -10.23 8.14 4.60
C THR A 91 -9.18 8.97 3.84
N ALA A 92 -8.51 8.36 2.85
CA ALA A 92 -7.55 9.07 2.01
C ALA A 92 -8.23 10.20 1.24
N GLU A 93 -9.36 9.93 0.57
CA GLU A 93 -10.12 10.92 -0.19
C GLU A 93 -10.62 12.06 0.72
N LYS A 94 -11.17 11.72 1.89
CA LYS A 94 -11.61 12.71 2.89
C LYS A 94 -10.49 13.65 3.36
N LEU A 95 -9.27 13.19 3.35
CA LEU A 95 -8.08 13.96 3.70
C LEU A 95 -7.35 14.53 2.48
N HIS A 96 -7.95 14.47 1.30
CA HIS A 96 -7.43 14.96 0.03
C HIS A 96 -6.05 14.37 -0.34
N LEU A 97 -5.80 13.11 0.04
CA LEU A 97 -4.58 12.39 -0.30
C LEU A 97 -4.81 11.58 -1.58
N PRO A 98 -4.12 11.90 -2.69
CA PRO A 98 -4.25 11.16 -3.94
C PRO A 98 -3.91 9.68 -3.76
N VAL A 99 -4.74 8.79 -4.34
CA VAL A 99 -4.58 7.33 -4.23
C VAL A 99 -4.26 6.73 -5.59
N TYR A 100 -3.31 5.80 -5.61
CA TYR A 100 -2.90 5.03 -6.78
C TYR A 100 -2.97 3.54 -6.47
N GLU A 101 -3.52 2.77 -7.39
CA GLU A 101 -3.79 1.34 -7.22
C GLU A 101 -2.85 0.51 -8.09
N TYR A 102 -2.40 -0.62 -7.57
CA TYR A 102 -1.49 -1.52 -8.26
C TYR A 102 -1.89 -2.98 -8.09
N THR A 103 -1.86 -3.73 -9.18
CA THR A 103 -2.07 -5.17 -9.13
C THR A 103 -0.87 -5.87 -8.47
N PRO A 104 -1.07 -7.08 -7.88
CA PRO A 104 0.05 -7.89 -7.36
C PRO A 104 1.15 -8.13 -8.41
N MET A 105 0.78 -8.30 -9.66
CA MET A 105 1.74 -8.49 -10.76
C MET A 105 2.59 -7.24 -11.00
N GLN A 106 1.98 -6.06 -11.02
CA GLN A 106 2.69 -4.79 -11.17
C GLN A 106 3.68 -4.54 -10.03
N ILE A 107 3.27 -4.84 -8.78
CA ILE A 107 4.12 -4.73 -7.61
C ILE A 107 5.35 -5.63 -7.74
N LYS A 108 5.14 -6.91 -8.06
CA LYS A 108 6.23 -7.88 -8.27
C LYS A 108 7.16 -7.46 -9.40
N GLN A 109 6.60 -7.05 -10.54
CA GLN A 109 7.37 -6.54 -11.68
C GLN A 109 8.21 -5.33 -11.32
N ALA A 110 7.65 -4.38 -10.58
CA ALA A 110 8.35 -3.18 -10.19
C ALA A 110 9.47 -3.45 -9.18
N VAL A 111 9.28 -4.37 -8.23
CA VAL A 111 10.24 -4.63 -7.16
C VAL A 111 11.33 -5.62 -7.59
N VAL A 112 10.96 -6.73 -8.22
CA VAL A 112 11.87 -7.85 -8.55
C VAL A 112 12.30 -7.85 -10.02
N GLY A 113 11.47 -7.29 -10.91
CA GLY A 113 11.71 -7.27 -12.34
C GLY A 113 10.85 -8.27 -13.13
N TYR A 114 10.06 -9.14 -12.46
CA TYR A 114 9.09 -10.00 -13.16
C TYR A 114 7.86 -10.30 -12.29
N GLY A 115 6.68 -10.41 -12.94
CA GLY A 115 5.37 -10.42 -12.26
C GLY A 115 5.00 -11.71 -11.53
N LEU A 116 5.74 -12.82 -11.75
CA LEU A 116 5.51 -14.13 -11.11
C LEU A 116 6.47 -14.39 -9.94
N ALA A 117 7.16 -13.35 -9.44
CA ALA A 117 8.08 -13.45 -8.31
C ALA A 117 7.38 -14.03 -7.08
N GLU A 118 8.08 -14.88 -6.34
CA GLU A 118 7.61 -15.40 -5.06
C GLU A 118 7.62 -14.31 -3.97
N LYS A 119 6.74 -14.45 -2.97
CA LYS A 119 6.67 -13.50 -1.83
C LYS A 119 8.04 -13.27 -1.20
N ARG A 120 8.80 -14.32 -0.94
CA ARG A 120 10.14 -14.24 -0.34
C ARG A 120 11.11 -13.39 -1.17
N GLN A 121 11.04 -13.48 -2.50
CA GLN A 121 11.88 -12.67 -3.40
C GLN A 121 11.51 -11.18 -3.33
N VAL A 122 10.21 -10.87 -3.29
CA VAL A 122 9.71 -9.50 -3.14
C VAL A 122 10.20 -8.90 -1.81
N MET A 123 10.05 -9.63 -0.70
CA MET A 123 10.46 -9.19 0.62
C MET A 123 11.98 -8.95 0.71
N ASP A 124 12.81 -9.85 0.18
CA ASP A 124 14.27 -9.67 0.19
C ASP A 124 14.70 -8.52 -0.72
N MET A 125 14.07 -8.36 -1.87
CA MET A 125 14.37 -7.24 -2.77
C MET A 125 13.93 -5.89 -2.16
N THR A 126 12.77 -5.82 -1.50
CA THR A 126 12.30 -4.65 -0.74
C THR A 126 13.33 -4.25 0.31
N ARG A 127 13.84 -5.22 1.09
CA ARG A 127 14.90 -5.00 2.06
C ARG A 127 16.15 -4.40 1.42
N ARG A 128 16.61 -4.96 0.29
CA ARG A 128 17.81 -4.49 -0.42
C ARG A 128 17.65 -3.09 -0.99
N LEU A 129 16.51 -2.83 -1.64
CA LEU A 129 16.22 -1.53 -2.26
C LEU A 129 16.18 -0.39 -1.24
N LEU A 130 15.62 -0.66 -0.06
CA LEU A 130 15.55 0.30 1.04
C LEU A 130 16.77 0.23 1.98
N LYS A 131 17.76 -0.64 1.68
CA LYS A 131 19.00 -0.83 2.47
C LYS A 131 18.73 -1.16 3.94
N LEU A 132 17.70 -1.98 4.20
CA LEU A 132 17.33 -2.37 5.55
C LEU A 132 18.22 -3.51 6.06
N LYS A 133 18.51 -3.54 7.37
CA LYS A 133 19.33 -4.57 8.02
C LYS A 133 18.67 -5.95 7.99
N ALA A 134 17.32 -5.99 8.08
CA ALA A 134 16.53 -7.21 8.07
C ALA A 134 15.25 -7.00 7.26
N VAL A 135 14.60 -8.10 6.86
CA VAL A 135 13.27 -8.07 6.24
C VAL A 135 12.28 -7.47 7.25
N PRO A 136 11.47 -6.47 6.84
CA PRO A 136 10.48 -5.85 7.73
C PRO A 136 9.48 -6.88 8.27
N ARG A 137 9.03 -6.66 9.50
CA ARG A 137 7.99 -7.45 10.16
C ARG A 137 6.94 -6.51 10.75
N PRO A 138 5.65 -6.89 10.78
CA PRO A 138 5.10 -8.12 10.18
C PRO A 138 5.20 -8.12 8.65
N ASP A 139 4.82 -9.25 8.01
CA ASP A 139 4.90 -9.42 6.55
C ASP A 139 4.09 -8.36 5.81
N ASP A 140 2.91 -8.00 6.32
CA ASP A 140 2.04 -6.94 5.77
C ASP A 140 2.78 -5.60 5.63
N ALA A 141 3.67 -5.28 6.57
CA ALA A 141 4.50 -4.07 6.49
C ALA A 141 5.55 -4.15 5.37
N ALA A 142 6.12 -5.34 5.12
CA ALA A 142 7.03 -5.54 4.00
C ALA A 142 6.28 -5.43 2.65
N ASP A 143 5.07 -5.97 2.57
CA ASP A 143 4.20 -5.87 1.39
C ASP A 143 3.82 -4.39 1.14
N ALA A 144 3.46 -3.63 2.17
CA ALA A 144 3.16 -2.20 2.07
C ALA A 144 4.37 -1.37 1.57
N LEU A 145 5.59 -1.68 2.04
CA LEU A 145 6.80 -1.05 1.52
C LEU A 145 7.05 -1.40 0.04
N ALA A 146 6.76 -2.64 -0.38
CA ALA A 146 6.86 -3.06 -1.78
C ALA A 146 5.87 -2.27 -2.67
N ILE A 147 4.65 -2.04 -2.18
CA ILE A 147 3.62 -1.22 -2.85
C ILE A 147 4.09 0.23 -2.99
N ALA A 148 4.69 0.81 -1.96
CA ALA A 148 5.25 2.16 -2.02
C ALA A 148 6.42 2.27 -3.02
N ILE A 149 7.30 1.25 -3.10
CA ILE A 149 8.38 1.19 -4.10
C ILE A 149 7.81 1.08 -5.51
N CYS A 150 6.77 0.26 -5.72
CA CYS A 150 6.09 0.14 -6.99
C CYS A 150 5.61 1.51 -7.48
N HIS A 151 4.94 2.25 -6.60
CA HIS A 151 4.47 3.59 -6.91
C HIS A 151 5.63 4.56 -7.21
N ALA A 152 6.67 4.59 -6.40
CA ALA A 152 7.84 5.45 -6.62
C ALA A 152 8.48 5.24 -8.00
N ARG A 153 8.56 3.99 -8.46
CA ARG A 153 9.11 3.62 -9.76
C ARG A 153 8.17 3.94 -10.92
N SER A 154 6.88 3.74 -10.74
CA SER A 154 5.85 4.09 -11.72
C SER A 154 5.76 5.60 -11.90
N ALA A 155 5.90 6.37 -10.83
CA ALA A 155 5.87 7.82 -10.84
C ALA A 155 7.02 8.45 -11.63
N THR A 156 8.18 7.80 -11.65
CA THR A 156 9.36 8.25 -12.41
C THR A 156 9.39 7.71 -13.84
N SER A 157 8.52 6.75 -14.19
CA SER A 157 8.40 6.20 -15.54
C SER A 157 7.69 7.18 -16.46
N LEU A 158 8.15 7.26 -17.74
CA LEU A 158 7.47 7.99 -18.81
C LEU A 158 6.04 7.48 -19.07
N LEU A 159 5.67 6.30 -18.56
CA LEU A 159 4.33 5.74 -18.63
C LEU A 159 3.34 6.48 -17.69
N ARG A 160 3.80 7.35 -16.80
CA ARG A 160 2.98 8.22 -15.96
C ARG A 160 2.61 9.55 -16.62
N ARG A 161 2.73 9.69 -17.89
CA ARG A 161 2.00 10.76 -18.57
C ARG A 161 0.52 10.48 -18.40
N LYS A 162 -0.14 11.18 -17.46
CA LYS A 162 -1.59 11.33 -17.48
C LYS A 162 -1.94 11.69 -18.92
N ASP A 163 -2.64 10.79 -19.58
CA ASP A 163 -3.34 11.15 -20.80
C ASP A 163 -4.42 12.12 -20.35
N PRO A 164 -4.35 13.44 -20.68
CA PRO A 164 -5.32 14.41 -20.19
C PRO A 164 -6.72 14.17 -20.74
N ASP A 165 -6.90 13.17 -21.62
CA ASP A 165 -8.14 12.87 -22.33
C ASP A 165 -8.86 11.60 -21.90
N VAL A 166 -8.39 10.87 -20.88
CA VAL A 166 -9.19 9.81 -20.27
C VAL A 166 -10.25 10.45 -19.37
N LYS A 167 -11.35 10.87 -19.99
CA LYS A 167 -12.60 11.15 -19.27
C LYS A 167 -13.03 9.85 -18.59
N GLU A 168 -13.13 9.89 -17.27
CA GLU A 168 -13.83 8.88 -16.50
C GLU A 168 -15.21 8.65 -17.12
N THR A 169 -15.38 7.53 -17.78
CA THR A 169 -16.71 7.06 -18.19
C THR A 169 -17.24 6.25 -17.02
N VAL A 170 -18.20 6.82 -16.31
CA VAL A 170 -19.02 6.20 -15.27
C VAL A 170 -19.77 5.01 -15.83
#